data_1f83304c447f37c83f014db88bd25d33
#
_entry.id   1f83304c447f37c83f014db88bd25d33
#
_cell.length_a   1.000
_cell.length_b   1.000
_cell.length_c   1.000
_cell.angle_alpha   90.00
_cell.angle_beta   90.00
_cell.angle_gamma   90.00
#
_symmetry.space_group_name_H-M   'P 1'
#
loop_
_entity.id
_entity.type
_entity.pdbx_description
1 polymer ?
#
loop_
_entity_poly.entity_id
_entity_poly.type
_entity_poly.pdbx_seq_one_letter_code
_entity_poly.pdbx_strand_id
1 'polypeptide(L)'
;MRLFHDASYRFIQARRKAYVVSGIVLTAGVIFMITNVLNTGSWQNYGVDFTGGSLIQIQVYENLSAADLRDALSGSDEITRFGEESEFVVRAPVAEDGSIGAVADEIETQLAAAFGEEAFDVVRTEQVGAKVGGELQLKALYAILFSFLLTLIYLAIRFELRFGMAAVIATLHDIMITLGFLAAFRVEIALPTVAAILTILGYSLNDTIVVFDRIRENMHKKGARKRDPVDLVNQSINETLPRTILTSGTTLAVLVALLVLGGAVIRDFTVVLILGVIIGTYSSIFVASPALIEIQNRWGLGRAGEKKKRPQPATV
;
A
#
# COMPACT_ATOMS: atom_id res chain seq x y z
N MET A 1 17.19 -24.90 -10.52
CA MET A 1 15.83 -25.31 -10.10
C MET A 1 14.81 -24.59 -10.96
N ARG A 2 13.94 -25.32 -11.68
CA ARG A 2 12.85 -24.71 -12.48
C ARG A 2 11.57 -24.74 -11.61
N LEU A 3 11.45 -23.82 -10.68
CA LEU A 3 10.24 -23.66 -9.88
C LEU A 3 9.03 -23.42 -10.80
N PHE A 4 7.97 -24.21 -10.65
CA PHE A 4 6.70 -24.08 -11.38
C PHE A 4 6.77 -24.26 -12.91
N HIS A 5 7.77 -24.96 -13.47
CA HIS A 5 7.96 -25.10 -14.91
C HIS A 5 6.75 -25.73 -15.64
N ASP A 6 6.02 -26.62 -14.97
CA ASP A 6 4.84 -27.32 -15.50
C ASP A 6 3.55 -26.93 -14.75
N ALA A 7 3.50 -25.69 -14.21
CA ALA A 7 2.32 -25.21 -13.51
C ALA A 7 1.12 -25.14 -14.48
N SER A 8 -0.02 -25.69 -14.07
CA SER A 8 -1.28 -25.71 -14.83
C SER A 8 -2.46 -25.30 -13.94
N TYR A 9 -2.25 -24.28 -13.11
CA TYR A 9 -3.29 -23.80 -12.19
C TYR A 9 -4.41 -23.07 -12.94
N ARG A 10 -5.64 -23.27 -12.48
CA ARG A 10 -6.85 -22.65 -13.03
C ARG A 10 -7.24 -21.40 -12.25
N PHE A 11 -6.43 -20.34 -12.34
CA PHE A 11 -6.60 -19.10 -11.57
C PHE A 11 -7.92 -18.39 -11.86
N ILE A 12 -8.31 -18.30 -13.12
CA ILE A 12 -9.52 -17.57 -13.54
C ILE A 12 -10.80 -18.24 -13.05
N GLN A 13 -10.81 -19.53 -12.88
CA GLN A 13 -11.96 -20.25 -12.31
C GLN A 13 -12.18 -19.90 -10.84
N ALA A 14 -11.11 -19.53 -10.12
CA ALA A 14 -11.18 -19.11 -8.72
C ALA A 14 -11.62 -17.64 -8.56
N ARG A 15 -11.80 -16.86 -9.66
CA ARG A 15 -12.07 -15.40 -9.62
C ARG A 15 -13.24 -15.00 -8.72
N ARG A 16 -14.33 -15.78 -8.68
CA ARG A 16 -15.48 -15.49 -7.81
C ARG A 16 -15.10 -15.52 -6.34
N LYS A 17 -14.30 -16.50 -5.92
CA LYS A 17 -13.80 -16.61 -4.54
C LYS A 17 -12.86 -15.44 -4.24
N ALA A 18 -11.97 -15.11 -5.17
CA ALA A 18 -11.06 -13.97 -5.05
C ALA A 18 -11.81 -12.63 -4.91
N TYR A 19 -12.84 -12.39 -5.72
CA TYR A 19 -13.68 -11.20 -5.61
C TYR A 19 -14.41 -11.11 -4.27
N VAL A 20 -14.89 -12.23 -3.73
CA VAL A 20 -15.51 -12.28 -2.40
C VAL A 20 -14.49 -11.92 -1.33
N VAL A 21 -13.29 -12.52 -1.38
CA VAL A 21 -12.21 -12.21 -0.41
C VAL A 21 -11.82 -10.73 -0.50
N SER A 22 -11.53 -10.23 -1.71
CA SER A 22 -11.22 -8.82 -1.92
C SER A 22 -12.35 -7.89 -1.44
N GLY A 23 -13.61 -8.24 -1.74
CA GLY A 23 -14.78 -7.49 -1.31
C GLY A 23 -14.92 -7.42 0.22
N ILE A 24 -14.67 -8.53 0.91
CA ILE A 24 -14.68 -8.57 2.39
C ILE A 24 -13.58 -7.67 2.95
N VAL A 25 -12.33 -7.79 2.43
CA VAL A 25 -11.20 -6.99 2.92
C VAL A 25 -11.40 -5.50 2.65
N LEU A 26 -11.86 -5.13 1.46
CA LEU A 26 -12.19 -3.74 1.11
C LEU A 26 -13.31 -3.18 2.01
N THR A 27 -14.37 -3.94 2.22
CA THR A 27 -15.48 -3.52 3.08
C THR A 27 -15.03 -3.36 4.52
N ALA A 28 -14.24 -4.28 5.05
CA ALA A 28 -13.65 -4.17 6.38
C ALA A 28 -12.76 -2.92 6.49
N GLY A 29 -11.90 -2.66 5.50
CA GLY A 29 -11.08 -1.45 5.46
C GLY A 29 -11.91 -0.16 5.51
N VAL A 30 -12.98 -0.08 4.71
CA VAL A 30 -13.89 1.09 4.73
C VAL A 30 -14.60 1.22 6.07
N ILE A 31 -15.03 0.12 6.69
CA ILE A 31 -15.64 0.14 8.02
C ILE A 31 -14.64 0.71 9.06
N PHE A 32 -13.37 0.25 9.05
CA PHE A 32 -12.35 0.80 9.95
C PHE A 32 -12.11 2.29 9.71
N MET A 33 -12.06 2.75 8.45
CA MET A 33 -11.94 4.19 8.15
C MET A 33 -13.10 4.99 8.74
N ILE A 34 -14.34 4.51 8.59
CA ILE A 34 -15.55 5.18 9.12
C ILE A 34 -15.53 5.17 10.66
N THR A 35 -15.24 4.03 11.29
CA THR A 35 -15.19 3.93 12.75
C THR A 35 -14.10 4.83 13.34
N ASN A 36 -12.96 4.96 12.66
CA ASN A 36 -11.92 5.89 13.09
C ASN A 36 -12.40 7.35 13.05
N VAL A 37 -13.09 7.77 11.98
CA VAL A 37 -13.69 9.12 11.91
C VAL A 37 -14.63 9.38 13.09
N LEU A 38 -15.48 8.40 13.43
CA LEU A 38 -16.45 8.54 14.50
C LEU A 38 -15.80 8.59 15.90
N ASN A 39 -14.69 7.86 16.08
CA ASN A 39 -14.04 7.73 17.39
C ASN A 39 -12.94 8.78 17.63
N THR A 40 -12.20 9.17 16.58
CA THR A 40 -11.00 10.02 16.70
C THR A 40 -11.04 11.28 15.84
N GLY A 41 -12.12 11.48 15.08
CA GLY A 41 -12.26 12.61 14.16
C GLY A 41 -11.44 12.50 12.86
N SER A 42 -10.57 11.48 12.73
CA SER A 42 -9.72 11.27 11.55
C SER A 42 -9.82 9.84 11.03
N TRP A 43 -9.91 9.67 9.72
CA TRP A 43 -10.01 8.36 9.08
C TRP A 43 -8.70 7.56 9.08
N GLN A 44 -7.56 8.27 9.27
CA GLN A 44 -6.22 7.71 9.37
C GLN A 44 -5.50 8.24 10.61
N ASN A 45 -4.41 7.59 10.97
CA ASN A 45 -3.48 8.06 11.98
C ASN A 45 -2.37 8.87 11.30
N TYR A 46 -2.49 10.21 11.28
CA TYR A 46 -1.50 11.08 10.67
C TYR A 46 -0.37 11.39 11.64
N GLY A 47 0.87 11.27 11.17
CA GLY A 47 2.06 11.66 11.92
C GLY A 47 2.27 13.17 11.97
N VAL A 48 3.24 13.58 12.76
CA VAL A 48 3.62 15.00 12.95
C VAL A 48 4.01 15.70 11.65
N ASP A 49 4.48 14.96 10.65
CA ASP A 49 4.75 15.50 9.31
C ASP A 49 3.54 16.19 8.69
N PHE A 50 2.33 15.75 9.03
CA PHE A 50 1.08 16.22 8.46
C PHE A 50 0.20 16.99 9.42
N THR A 51 0.26 16.67 10.71
CA THR A 51 -0.52 17.37 11.74
C THR A 51 0.20 18.58 12.30
N GLY A 52 1.52 18.62 12.17
CA GLY A 52 2.38 19.47 12.97
C GLY A 52 2.51 18.92 14.39
N GLY A 53 3.45 19.44 15.14
CA GLY A 53 3.77 19.00 16.49
C GLY A 53 5.21 18.56 16.65
N SER A 54 5.52 18.04 17.84
CA SER A 54 6.80 17.46 18.18
C SER A 54 6.63 15.95 18.41
N LEU A 55 7.55 15.15 17.89
CA LEU A 55 7.67 13.72 18.14
C LEU A 55 9.02 13.49 18.79
N ILE A 56 9.00 12.94 20.01
CA ILE A 56 10.19 12.66 20.78
C ILE A 56 10.23 11.17 21.04
N GLN A 57 11.25 10.49 20.50
CA GLN A 57 11.49 9.06 20.73
C GLN A 57 12.46 8.91 21.91
N ILE A 58 12.03 8.16 22.91
CA ILE A 58 12.74 7.97 24.16
C ILE A 58 13.06 6.48 24.32
N GLN A 59 14.30 6.18 24.60
CA GLN A 59 14.77 4.87 25.07
C GLN A 59 14.84 4.92 26.59
N VAL A 60 14.16 4.01 27.31
CA VAL A 60 14.25 3.92 28.75
C VAL A 60 15.09 2.71 29.17
N TYR A 61 15.90 2.86 30.22
CA TYR A 61 16.80 1.82 30.72
C TYR A 61 16.27 1.13 31.98
N GLU A 62 15.21 1.69 32.58
CA GLU A 62 14.49 1.10 33.70
C GLU A 62 13.15 0.50 33.22
N ASN A 63 12.53 -0.34 34.05
CA ASN A 63 11.21 -0.91 33.78
C ASN A 63 10.09 0.13 33.94
N LEU A 64 10.15 1.21 33.14
CA LEU A 64 9.13 2.25 33.10
C LEU A 64 8.02 1.84 32.14
N SER A 65 6.80 2.07 32.55
CA SER A 65 5.62 1.87 31.71
C SER A 65 5.18 3.18 31.01
N ALA A 66 4.37 3.07 29.96
CA ALA A 66 3.75 4.25 29.35
C ALA A 66 2.86 5.03 30.35
N ALA A 67 2.38 4.40 31.42
CA ALA A 67 1.62 5.07 32.47
C ALA A 67 2.55 5.94 33.33
N ASP A 68 3.70 5.41 33.73
CA ASP A 68 4.68 6.15 34.52
C ASP A 68 5.19 7.39 33.78
N LEU A 69 5.48 7.25 32.48
CA LEU A 69 5.86 8.37 31.61
C LEU A 69 4.74 9.41 31.48
N ARG A 70 3.46 8.97 31.41
CA ARG A 70 2.31 9.88 31.32
C ARG A 70 2.05 10.63 32.61
N ASP A 71 2.33 10.01 33.75
CA ASP A 71 2.21 10.64 35.05
C ASP A 71 3.32 11.67 35.30
N ALA A 72 4.52 11.45 34.71
CA ALA A 72 5.64 12.36 34.80
C ALA A 72 5.50 13.59 33.87
N LEU A 73 4.90 13.39 32.72
CA LEU A 73 4.62 14.45 31.75
C LEU A 73 3.24 15.03 32.02
N SER A 74 3.08 16.35 31.95
CA SER A 74 1.88 17.11 32.39
C SER A 74 0.57 16.81 31.64
N GLY A 75 0.32 15.59 31.21
CA GLY A 75 -1.00 15.02 30.94
C GLY A 75 -1.65 15.31 29.58
N SER A 76 -1.01 16.05 28.68
CA SER A 76 -1.56 16.34 27.35
C SER A 76 -0.90 15.56 26.19
N ASP A 77 0.12 14.78 26.49
CA ASP A 77 0.96 14.15 25.47
C ASP A 77 0.50 12.73 25.17
N GLU A 78 0.39 12.39 23.90
CA GLU A 78 0.11 11.02 23.46
C GLU A 78 1.38 10.19 23.56
N ILE A 79 1.43 9.26 24.53
CA ILE A 79 2.56 8.37 24.75
C ILE A 79 2.19 6.99 24.24
N THR A 80 2.96 6.51 23.25
CA THR A 80 2.79 5.19 22.66
C THR A 80 4.09 4.41 22.75
N ARG A 81 3.99 3.09 22.99
CA ARG A 81 5.14 2.20 22.92
C ARG A 81 5.55 2.04 21.46
N PHE A 82 6.86 2.10 21.20
CA PHE A 82 7.40 2.08 19.84
C PHE A 82 8.53 1.06 19.74
N GLY A 83 8.33 0.03 18.94
CA GLY A 83 9.35 -0.99 18.70
C GLY A 83 9.56 -1.96 19.86
N GLU A 84 10.67 -1.83 20.57
CA GLU A 84 11.02 -2.68 21.69
C GLU A 84 10.26 -2.31 22.98
N GLU A 85 10.35 -3.16 24.00
CA GLU A 85 9.61 -2.92 25.27
C GLU A 85 10.06 -1.65 26.00
N SER A 86 11.27 -1.18 25.74
CA SER A 86 11.91 -0.02 26.35
C SER A 86 11.85 1.26 25.50
N GLU A 87 11.23 1.24 24.33
CA GLU A 87 11.11 2.41 23.46
C GLU A 87 9.71 3.03 23.51
N PHE A 88 9.66 4.36 23.67
CA PHE A 88 8.42 5.12 23.69
C PHE A 88 8.52 6.32 22.75
N VAL A 89 7.38 6.68 22.16
CA VAL A 89 7.20 7.92 21.41
C VAL A 89 6.22 8.81 22.15
N VAL A 90 6.67 10.01 22.44
CA VAL A 90 5.86 11.10 23.00
C VAL A 90 5.52 12.06 21.87
N ARG A 91 4.23 12.34 21.69
CA ARG A 91 3.73 13.36 20.76
C ARG A 91 3.18 14.52 21.55
N ALA A 92 3.71 15.69 21.28
CA ALA A 92 3.30 16.93 21.90
C ALA A 92 2.86 17.96 20.85
N PRO A 93 1.92 18.86 21.15
CA PRO A 93 1.57 19.97 20.28
C PRO A 93 2.76 20.90 20.07
N VAL A 94 2.68 21.74 19.03
CA VAL A 94 3.68 22.82 18.83
C VAL A 94 3.57 23.79 20.01
N ALA A 95 4.72 24.27 20.52
CA ALA A 95 4.75 25.30 21.55
C ALA A 95 3.94 26.53 21.11
N GLU A 96 3.22 27.16 22.05
CA GLU A 96 2.37 28.33 21.75
C GLU A 96 3.15 29.52 21.16
N ASP A 97 4.42 29.66 21.51
CA ASP A 97 5.34 30.69 20.99
C ASP A 97 6.00 30.28 19.65
N GLY A 98 5.73 29.06 19.15
CA GLY A 98 6.30 28.53 17.92
C GLY A 98 7.80 28.21 18.00
N SER A 99 8.40 28.21 19.19
CA SER A 99 9.82 27.91 19.39
C SER A 99 10.13 26.45 19.02
N ILE A 100 11.12 26.29 18.16
CA ILE A 100 11.60 24.96 17.76
C ILE A 100 12.48 24.41 18.88
N GLY A 101 12.19 23.19 19.35
CA GLY A 101 12.98 22.51 20.39
C GLY A 101 12.45 22.69 21.82
N ALA A 102 11.76 23.79 22.13
CA ALA A 102 11.32 24.08 23.52
C ALA A 102 10.48 22.96 24.14
N VAL A 103 9.61 22.33 23.33
CA VAL A 103 8.78 21.21 23.81
C VAL A 103 9.62 19.97 24.10
N ALA A 104 10.65 19.70 23.28
CA ALA A 104 11.54 18.58 23.51
C ALA A 104 12.39 18.81 24.77
N ASP A 105 12.93 20.01 24.94
CA ASP A 105 13.73 20.41 26.10
C ASP A 105 12.88 20.36 27.39
N GLU A 106 11.59 20.75 27.29
CA GLU A 106 10.67 20.68 28.41
C GLU A 106 10.37 19.25 28.82
N ILE A 107 10.06 18.37 27.86
CA ILE A 107 9.83 16.94 28.09
C ILE A 107 11.07 16.28 28.69
N GLU A 108 12.25 16.54 28.16
CA GLU A 108 13.51 16.03 28.69
C GLU A 108 13.74 16.50 30.13
N THR A 109 13.47 17.77 30.42
CA THR A 109 13.58 18.34 31.76
C THR A 109 12.59 17.68 32.74
N GLN A 110 11.34 17.47 32.33
CA GLN A 110 10.31 16.82 33.17
C GLN A 110 10.67 15.35 33.46
N LEU A 111 11.15 14.62 32.45
CA LEU A 111 11.57 13.22 32.60
C LEU A 111 12.84 13.10 33.47
N ALA A 112 13.81 13.99 33.28
CA ALA A 112 15.00 14.03 34.12
C ALA A 112 14.69 14.35 35.58
N ALA A 113 13.73 15.24 35.82
CA ALA A 113 13.26 15.55 37.19
C ALA A 113 12.52 14.38 37.84
N ALA A 114 11.79 13.57 37.07
CA ALA A 114 10.98 12.45 37.59
C ALA A 114 11.80 11.18 37.78
N PHE A 115 12.70 10.85 36.85
CA PHE A 115 13.40 9.55 36.81
C PHE A 115 14.92 9.65 36.88
N GLY A 116 15.48 10.86 36.73
CA GLY A 116 16.94 11.08 36.63
C GLY A 116 17.44 11.01 35.18
N GLU A 117 18.57 11.70 34.92
CA GLU A 117 19.16 11.79 33.58
C GLU A 117 19.68 10.46 33.02
N GLU A 118 20.04 9.49 33.89
CA GLU A 118 20.56 8.18 33.49
C GLU A 118 19.45 7.15 33.17
N ALA A 119 18.17 7.47 33.48
CA ALA A 119 17.05 6.54 33.32
C ALA A 119 16.55 6.44 31.88
N PHE A 120 16.89 7.39 31.01
CA PHE A 120 16.43 7.44 29.62
C PHE A 120 17.41 8.19 28.73
N ASP A 121 17.29 7.93 27.42
CA ASP A 121 17.94 8.71 26.37
C ASP A 121 16.92 9.18 25.34
N VAL A 122 17.04 10.42 24.86
CA VAL A 122 16.30 10.93 23.72
C VAL A 122 16.99 10.49 22.42
N VAL A 123 16.42 9.47 21.76
CA VAL A 123 16.99 8.85 20.56
C VAL A 123 16.73 9.71 19.32
N ARG A 124 15.56 10.36 19.27
CA ARG A 124 15.13 11.13 18.09
C ARG A 124 14.14 12.20 18.49
N THR A 125 14.33 13.39 17.92
CA THR A 125 13.37 14.48 18.02
C THR A 125 13.01 14.96 16.62
N GLU A 126 11.72 15.00 16.33
CA GLU A 126 11.17 15.60 15.11
C GLU A 126 10.19 16.71 15.50
N GLN A 127 10.24 17.82 14.79
CA GLN A 127 9.31 18.91 14.99
C GLN A 127 8.90 19.53 13.68
N VAL A 128 7.61 19.68 13.51
CA VAL A 128 7.00 20.26 12.30
C VAL A 128 5.99 21.33 12.73
N GLY A 129 6.18 22.55 12.24
CA GLY A 129 5.18 23.59 12.45
C GLY A 129 3.86 23.24 11.74
N ALA A 130 2.71 23.57 12.36
CA ALA A 130 1.39 23.22 11.84
C ALA A 130 1.12 23.70 10.42
N LYS A 131 1.63 24.88 10.03
CA LYS A 131 1.53 25.38 8.66
C LYS A 131 2.30 24.50 7.66
N VAL A 132 3.50 24.06 8.05
CA VAL A 132 4.35 23.19 7.22
C VAL A 132 3.70 21.81 7.07
N GLY A 133 3.14 21.26 8.14
CA GLY A 133 2.42 19.98 8.10
C GLY A 133 1.25 20.00 7.12
N GLY A 134 0.42 21.05 7.14
CA GLY A 134 -0.67 21.22 6.18
C GLY A 134 -0.20 21.34 4.72
N GLU A 135 0.91 22.05 4.48
CA GLU A 135 1.51 22.12 3.13
C GLU A 135 2.06 20.78 2.67
N LEU A 136 2.69 20.00 3.56
CA LEU A 136 3.20 18.67 3.26
C LEU A 136 2.08 17.69 2.95
N GLN A 137 0.96 17.76 3.67
CA GLN A 137 -0.23 16.94 3.40
C GLN A 137 -0.76 17.19 1.98
N LEU A 138 -0.89 18.44 1.56
CA LEU A 138 -1.30 18.79 0.19
C LEU A 138 -0.29 18.30 -0.85
N LYS A 139 1.00 18.47 -0.60
CA LYS A 139 2.06 17.99 -1.50
C LYS A 139 2.06 16.48 -1.64
N ALA A 140 1.85 15.75 -0.54
CA ALA A 140 1.71 14.29 -0.55
C ALA A 140 0.50 13.84 -1.37
N LEU A 141 -0.66 14.50 -1.19
CA LEU A 141 -1.85 14.22 -1.99
C LEU A 141 -1.58 14.46 -3.49
N TYR A 142 -0.96 15.60 -3.82
CA TYR A 142 -0.61 15.88 -5.22
C TYR A 142 0.39 14.86 -5.77
N ALA A 143 1.38 14.43 -5.00
CA ALA A 143 2.33 13.41 -5.44
C ALA A 143 1.62 12.08 -5.78
N ILE A 144 0.66 11.65 -4.95
CA ILE A 144 -0.15 10.45 -5.20
C ILE A 144 -1.01 10.64 -6.47
N LEU A 145 -1.71 11.76 -6.61
CA LEU A 145 -2.57 12.03 -7.76
C LEU A 145 -1.76 12.13 -9.07
N PHE A 146 -0.63 12.84 -9.06
CA PHE A 146 0.25 12.96 -10.23
C PHE A 146 0.89 11.62 -10.59
N SER A 147 1.34 10.84 -9.62
CA SER A 147 1.88 9.50 -9.85
C SER A 147 0.82 8.59 -10.50
N PHE A 148 -0.41 8.64 -9.98
CA PHE A 148 -1.53 7.89 -10.54
C PHE A 148 -1.87 8.36 -11.97
N LEU A 149 -1.91 9.67 -12.22
CA LEU A 149 -2.15 10.24 -13.54
C LEU A 149 -1.05 9.83 -14.55
N LEU A 150 0.22 9.93 -14.17
CA LEU A 150 1.34 9.50 -15.03
C LEU A 150 1.26 8.01 -15.35
N THR A 151 0.86 7.21 -14.37
CA THR A 151 0.58 5.78 -14.55
C THR A 151 -0.53 5.52 -15.55
N LEU A 152 -1.65 6.27 -15.47
CA LEU A 152 -2.75 6.18 -16.43
C LEU A 152 -2.30 6.54 -17.85
N ILE A 153 -1.53 7.62 -18.01
CA ILE A 153 -0.97 8.03 -19.28
C ILE A 153 -0.06 6.94 -19.85
N TYR A 154 0.85 6.41 -19.04
CA TYR A 154 1.73 5.31 -19.44
C TYR A 154 0.92 4.09 -19.92
N LEU A 155 -0.08 3.66 -19.16
CA LEU A 155 -0.94 2.53 -19.52
C LEU A 155 -1.73 2.79 -20.81
N ALA A 156 -2.23 4.02 -21.00
CA ALA A 156 -2.97 4.40 -22.21
C ALA A 156 -2.09 4.35 -23.48
N ILE A 157 -0.82 4.71 -23.35
CA ILE A 157 0.14 4.66 -24.47
C ILE A 157 0.62 3.23 -24.72
N ARG A 158 0.88 2.47 -23.65
CA ARG A 158 1.53 1.16 -23.69
C ARG A 158 0.58 0.02 -24.04
N PHE A 159 -0.69 0.14 -23.65
CA PHE A 159 -1.69 -0.92 -23.75
C PHE A 159 -2.96 -0.48 -24.47
N GLU A 160 -3.69 -1.47 -25.01
CA GLU A 160 -5.07 -1.26 -25.46
C GLU A 160 -5.98 -0.91 -24.26
N LEU A 161 -7.03 -0.15 -24.51
CA LEU A 161 -7.95 0.39 -23.50
C LEU A 161 -8.41 -0.67 -22.46
N ARG A 162 -8.73 -1.89 -22.90
CA ARG A 162 -9.19 -2.98 -22.03
C ARG A 162 -8.13 -3.41 -20.98
N PHE A 163 -6.85 -3.46 -21.35
CA PHE A 163 -5.75 -3.78 -20.46
C PHE A 163 -5.51 -2.62 -19.49
N GLY A 164 -5.53 -1.39 -20.00
CA GLY A 164 -5.39 -0.19 -19.17
C GLY A 164 -6.47 -0.11 -18.10
N MET A 165 -7.74 -0.33 -18.46
CA MET A 165 -8.84 -0.34 -17.50
C MET A 165 -8.71 -1.43 -16.43
N ALA A 166 -8.30 -2.63 -16.83
CA ALA A 166 -8.09 -3.73 -15.89
C ALA A 166 -6.94 -3.44 -14.92
N ALA A 167 -5.85 -2.83 -15.40
CA ALA A 167 -4.73 -2.40 -14.55
C ALA A 167 -5.16 -1.29 -13.57
N VAL A 168 -5.96 -0.31 -14.01
CA VAL A 168 -6.50 0.74 -13.14
C VAL A 168 -7.36 0.16 -12.02
N ILE A 169 -8.24 -0.80 -12.33
CA ILE A 169 -9.07 -1.48 -11.32
C ILE A 169 -8.18 -2.18 -10.29
N ALA A 170 -7.14 -2.89 -10.73
CA ALA A 170 -6.21 -3.55 -9.81
C ALA A 170 -5.43 -2.54 -8.95
N THR A 171 -4.96 -1.45 -9.53
CA THR A 171 -4.22 -0.40 -8.80
C THR A 171 -5.11 0.27 -7.75
N LEU A 172 -6.36 0.61 -8.08
CA LEU A 172 -7.31 1.16 -7.12
C LEU A 172 -7.62 0.18 -5.99
N HIS A 173 -7.78 -1.10 -6.31
CA HIS A 173 -7.95 -2.16 -5.33
C HIS A 173 -6.76 -2.20 -4.36
N ASP A 174 -5.54 -2.15 -4.84
CA ASP A 174 -4.32 -2.25 -4.03
C ASP A 174 -4.16 -1.05 -3.09
N ILE A 175 -4.42 0.16 -3.60
CA ILE A 175 -4.42 1.38 -2.79
C ILE A 175 -5.47 1.29 -1.69
N MET A 176 -6.71 0.91 -2.03
CA MET A 176 -7.80 0.85 -1.07
C MET A 176 -7.58 -0.19 0.03
N ILE A 177 -7.00 -1.36 -0.31
CA ILE A 177 -6.62 -2.36 0.69
C ILE A 177 -5.50 -1.83 1.58
N THR A 178 -4.48 -1.17 1.00
CA THR A 178 -3.38 -0.59 1.76
C THR A 178 -3.90 0.46 2.74
N LEU A 179 -4.73 1.40 2.29
CA LEU A 179 -5.33 2.42 3.16
C LEU A 179 -6.25 1.80 4.22
N GLY A 180 -7.01 0.75 3.86
CA GLY A 180 -7.83 -0.01 4.80
C GLY A 180 -7.03 -0.68 5.90
N PHE A 181 -5.87 -1.25 5.55
CA PHE A 181 -4.94 -1.85 6.51
C PHE A 181 -4.37 -0.78 7.45
N LEU A 182 -3.90 0.35 6.91
CA LEU A 182 -3.38 1.46 7.71
C LEU A 182 -4.43 1.95 8.72
N ALA A 183 -5.68 2.07 8.29
CA ALA A 183 -6.79 2.45 9.16
C ALA A 183 -7.10 1.40 10.24
N ALA A 184 -7.12 0.11 9.88
CA ALA A 184 -7.44 -0.99 10.79
C ALA A 184 -6.41 -1.16 11.91
N PHE A 185 -5.13 -1.04 11.57
CA PHE A 185 -4.01 -1.21 12.51
C PHE A 185 -3.49 0.11 13.08
N ARG A 186 -4.12 1.24 12.74
CA ARG A 186 -3.70 2.58 13.17
C ARG A 186 -2.22 2.86 12.88
N VAL A 187 -1.70 2.29 11.78
CA VAL A 187 -0.32 2.55 11.33
C VAL A 187 -0.17 4.02 10.97
N GLU A 188 0.91 4.63 11.42
CA GLU A 188 1.14 6.06 11.22
C GLU A 188 1.41 6.40 9.75
N ILE A 189 0.71 7.41 9.25
CA ILE A 189 0.97 7.98 7.94
C ILE A 189 1.90 9.19 8.13
N ALA A 190 3.19 8.97 7.85
CA ALA A 190 4.24 9.96 7.78
C ALA A 190 4.78 10.06 6.34
N LEU A 191 5.74 10.93 6.07
CA LEU A 191 6.34 11.06 4.72
C LEU A 191 6.92 9.74 4.19
N PRO A 192 7.63 8.91 5.00
CA PRO A 192 8.06 7.60 4.55
C PRO A 192 6.92 6.67 4.14
N THR A 193 5.79 6.70 4.85
CA THR A 193 4.60 5.91 4.52
C THR A 193 4.02 6.30 3.16
N VAL A 194 3.98 7.59 2.85
CA VAL A 194 3.57 8.09 1.53
C VAL A 194 4.53 7.60 0.44
N ALA A 195 5.85 7.64 0.69
CA ALA A 195 6.85 7.10 -0.23
C ALA A 195 6.66 5.59 -0.46
N ALA A 196 6.30 4.82 0.59
CA ALA A 196 5.95 3.41 0.46
C ALA A 196 4.73 3.21 -0.44
N ILE A 197 3.65 3.97 -0.25
CA ILE A 197 2.43 3.89 -1.09
C ILE A 197 2.77 4.19 -2.56
N LEU A 198 3.56 5.21 -2.84
CA LEU A 198 4.01 5.53 -4.21
C LEU A 198 4.86 4.40 -4.82
N THR A 199 5.71 3.77 -4.02
CA THR A 199 6.53 2.62 -4.43
C THR A 199 5.66 1.40 -4.76
N ILE A 200 4.64 1.13 -3.94
CA ILE A 200 3.67 0.03 -4.16
C ILE A 200 2.94 0.21 -5.49
N LEU A 201 2.54 1.43 -5.83
CA LEU A 201 1.90 1.72 -7.12
C LEU A 201 2.74 1.22 -8.29
N GLY A 202 4.04 1.55 -8.30
CA GLY A 202 4.96 1.10 -9.34
C GLY A 202 5.22 -0.40 -9.31
N TYR A 203 5.36 -0.97 -8.11
CA TYR A 203 5.65 -2.40 -7.93
C TYR A 203 4.49 -3.29 -8.41
N SER A 204 3.27 -3.00 -7.97
CA SER A 204 2.06 -3.74 -8.36
C SER A 204 1.83 -3.69 -9.87
N LEU A 205 2.02 -2.51 -10.47
CA LEU A 205 1.90 -2.35 -11.90
C LEU A 205 2.93 -3.15 -12.69
N ASN A 206 4.18 -3.24 -12.22
CA ASN A 206 5.22 -4.01 -12.89
C ASN A 206 4.80 -5.48 -13.06
N ASP A 207 4.24 -6.09 -12.04
CA ASP A 207 3.78 -7.48 -12.10
C ASP A 207 2.55 -7.64 -13.04
N THR A 208 1.59 -6.72 -12.94
CA THR A 208 0.44 -6.67 -13.85
C THR A 208 0.86 -6.52 -15.31
N ILE A 209 1.84 -5.66 -15.60
CA ILE A 209 2.38 -5.46 -16.96
C ILE A 209 3.01 -6.74 -17.50
N VAL A 210 3.78 -7.46 -16.69
CA VAL A 210 4.40 -8.73 -17.08
C VAL A 210 3.35 -9.77 -17.49
N VAL A 211 2.30 -9.91 -16.70
CA VAL A 211 1.19 -10.83 -17.01
C VAL A 211 0.45 -10.38 -18.27
N PHE A 212 0.18 -9.10 -18.42
CA PHE A 212 -0.54 -8.55 -19.58
C PHE A 212 0.26 -8.65 -20.88
N ASP A 213 1.57 -8.39 -20.85
CA ASP A 213 2.43 -8.60 -22.00
C ASP A 213 2.43 -10.06 -22.45
N ARG A 214 2.44 -11.00 -21.48
CA ARG A 214 2.37 -12.43 -21.80
C ARG A 214 1.01 -12.83 -22.37
N ILE A 215 -0.08 -12.32 -21.82
CA ILE A 215 -1.42 -12.53 -22.38
C ILE A 215 -1.46 -12.02 -23.84
N ARG A 216 -0.96 -10.81 -24.08
CA ARG A 216 -0.91 -10.19 -25.39
C ARG A 216 -0.06 -11.00 -26.39
N GLU A 217 1.12 -11.45 -25.96
CA GLU A 217 1.97 -12.33 -26.77
C GLU A 217 1.23 -13.62 -27.17
N ASN A 218 0.61 -14.29 -26.20
CA ASN A 218 -0.13 -15.51 -26.44
C ASN A 218 -1.36 -15.31 -27.34
N MET A 219 -2.02 -14.13 -27.27
CA MET A 219 -3.12 -13.76 -28.17
C MET A 219 -2.70 -13.60 -29.63
N HIS A 220 -1.42 -13.26 -29.91
CA HIS A 220 -0.91 -13.07 -31.26
C HIS A 220 -0.36 -14.37 -31.88
N LYS A 221 -0.24 -15.45 -31.13
CA LYS A 221 0.22 -16.75 -31.66
C LYS A 221 -0.79 -17.34 -32.67
N LYS A 222 -0.29 -18.07 -33.66
CA LYS A 222 -1.15 -18.77 -34.63
C LYS A 222 -2.13 -19.70 -33.92
N GLY A 223 -3.41 -19.57 -34.24
CA GLY A 223 -4.47 -20.40 -33.64
C GLY A 223 -5.07 -19.86 -32.31
N ALA A 224 -4.51 -18.83 -31.72
CA ALA A 224 -5.00 -18.24 -30.46
C ALA A 224 -6.47 -17.79 -30.53
N ARG A 225 -6.93 -17.30 -31.70
CA ARG A 225 -8.35 -16.88 -31.93
C ARG A 225 -9.38 -18.00 -31.78
N LYS A 226 -8.94 -19.28 -31.87
CA LYS A 226 -9.81 -20.46 -31.72
C LYS A 226 -9.86 -20.98 -30.28
N ARG A 227 -9.00 -20.47 -29.39
CA ARG A 227 -8.90 -20.92 -28.00
C ARG A 227 -9.85 -20.13 -27.11
N ASP A 228 -10.28 -20.78 -26.04
CA ASP A 228 -11.04 -20.10 -24.97
C ASP A 228 -10.14 -18.98 -24.37
N PRO A 229 -10.64 -17.75 -24.27
CA PRO A 229 -9.93 -16.64 -23.62
C PRO A 229 -9.53 -16.96 -22.16
N VAL A 230 -10.35 -17.69 -21.43
CA VAL A 230 -10.06 -18.12 -20.05
C VAL A 230 -8.84 -19.05 -20.00
N ASP A 231 -8.76 -20.01 -20.90
CA ASP A 231 -7.62 -20.93 -20.96
C ASP A 231 -6.33 -20.23 -21.40
N LEU A 232 -6.45 -19.26 -22.32
CA LEU A 232 -5.31 -18.46 -22.77
C LEU A 232 -4.75 -17.60 -21.64
N VAL A 233 -5.62 -16.96 -20.86
CA VAL A 233 -5.21 -16.15 -19.70
C VAL A 233 -4.61 -17.04 -18.61
N ASN A 234 -5.22 -18.19 -18.28
CA ASN A 234 -4.65 -19.14 -17.32
C ASN A 234 -3.24 -19.59 -17.74
N GLN A 235 -3.06 -19.96 -19.02
CA GLN A 235 -1.75 -20.31 -19.54
C GLN A 235 -0.74 -19.18 -19.35
N SER A 236 -1.12 -17.95 -19.70
CA SER A 236 -0.24 -16.79 -19.61
C SER A 236 0.20 -16.49 -18.17
N ILE A 237 -0.73 -16.62 -17.20
CA ILE A 237 -0.42 -16.48 -15.78
C ILE A 237 0.55 -17.58 -15.34
N ASN A 238 0.31 -18.84 -15.69
CA ASN A 238 1.20 -19.95 -15.32
C ASN A 238 2.60 -19.79 -15.92
N GLU A 239 2.71 -19.27 -17.16
CA GLU A 239 4.00 -19.00 -17.82
C GLU A 239 4.79 -17.87 -17.16
N THR A 240 4.13 -16.91 -16.52
CA THR A 240 4.76 -15.80 -15.79
C THR A 240 4.96 -16.07 -14.31
N LEU A 241 4.25 -17.05 -13.74
CA LEU A 241 4.24 -17.37 -12.32
C LEU A 241 5.65 -17.56 -11.71
N PRO A 242 6.61 -18.30 -12.35
CA PRO A 242 7.95 -18.44 -11.81
C PRO A 242 8.65 -17.10 -11.61
N ARG A 243 8.48 -16.17 -12.53
CA ARG A 243 9.06 -14.83 -12.45
C ARG A 243 8.40 -14.01 -11.34
N THR A 244 7.08 -13.97 -11.29
CA THR A 244 6.30 -13.26 -10.26
C THR A 244 6.67 -13.74 -8.86
N ILE A 245 6.69 -15.05 -8.62
CA ILE A 245 7.06 -15.61 -7.31
C ILE A 245 8.51 -15.30 -6.94
N LEU A 246 9.45 -15.36 -7.89
CA LEU A 246 10.85 -15.03 -7.64
C LEU A 246 11.04 -13.54 -7.32
N THR A 247 10.46 -12.65 -8.10
CA THR A 247 10.59 -11.19 -7.88
C THR A 247 9.95 -10.76 -6.56
N SER A 248 8.72 -11.21 -6.30
CA SER A 248 8.04 -10.88 -5.04
C SER A 248 8.70 -11.56 -3.84
N GLY A 249 9.12 -12.81 -3.98
CA GLY A 249 9.78 -13.56 -2.90
C GLY A 249 11.13 -12.96 -2.50
N THR A 250 11.96 -12.56 -3.48
CA THR A 250 13.25 -11.89 -3.18
C THR A 250 13.03 -10.52 -2.55
N THR A 251 12.06 -9.74 -3.02
CA THR A 251 11.72 -8.45 -2.42
C THR A 251 11.19 -8.63 -1.00
N LEU A 252 10.27 -9.58 -0.78
CA LEU A 252 9.76 -9.89 0.56
C LEU A 252 10.86 -10.35 1.51
N ALA A 253 11.82 -11.17 1.05
CA ALA A 253 12.94 -11.59 1.88
C ALA A 253 13.78 -10.40 2.38
N VAL A 254 14.06 -9.43 1.50
CA VAL A 254 14.78 -8.20 1.88
C VAL A 254 13.93 -7.35 2.84
N LEU A 255 12.64 -7.18 2.57
CA LEU A 255 11.75 -6.41 3.43
C LEU A 255 11.56 -7.05 4.81
N VAL A 256 11.49 -8.38 4.89
CA VAL A 256 11.44 -9.11 6.18
C VAL A 256 12.75 -8.92 6.95
N ALA A 257 13.90 -9.00 6.30
CA ALA A 257 15.17 -8.70 6.94
C ALA A 257 15.21 -7.25 7.46
N LEU A 258 14.69 -6.30 6.66
CA LEU A 258 14.57 -4.90 7.05
C LEU A 258 13.60 -4.70 8.23
N LEU A 259 12.49 -5.44 8.27
CA LEU A 259 11.53 -5.39 9.37
C LEU A 259 12.13 -5.89 10.68
N VAL A 260 12.98 -6.94 10.62
CA VAL A 260 13.57 -7.55 11.81
C VAL A 260 14.81 -6.78 12.29
N LEU A 261 15.62 -6.26 11.37
CA LEU A 261 16.93 -5.68 11.68
C LEU A 261 16.97 -4.14 11.56
N GLY A 262 15.95 -3.54 10.94
CA GLY A 262 15.97 -2.12 10.55
C GLY A 262 15.58 -1.13 11.64
N GLY A 263 15.20 -1.61 12.83
CA GLY A 263 14.77 -0.76 13.94
C GLY A 263 13.38 -0.11 13.75
N ALA A 264 12.96 0.61 14.77
CA ALA A 264 11.60 1.12 14.87
C ALA A 264 11.27 2.23 13.84
N VAL A 265 12.25 3.08 13.51
CA VAL A 265 12.06 4.26 12.63
C VAL A 265 11.54 3.91 11.24
N ILE A 266 11.97 2.78 10.68
CA ILE A 266 11.59 2.35 9.32
C ILE A 266 10.54 1.24 9.33
N ARG A 267 10.03 0.86 10.51
CA ARG A 267 9.10 -0.27 10.68
C ARG A 267 7.82 -0.06 9.90
N ASP A 268 7.14 1.07 10.06
CA ASP A 268 5.87 1.37 9.42
C ASP A 268 6.02 1.41 7.90
N PHE A 269 7.06 2.08 7.40
CA PHE A 269 7.43 2.07 5.99
C PHE A 269 7.60 0.63 5.45
N THR A 270 8.32 -0.20 6.19
CA THR A 270 8.61 -1.58 5.78
C THR A 270 7.36 -2.46 5.80
N VAL A 271 6.51 -2.34 6.83
CA VAL A 271 5.23 -3.06 6.94
C VAL A 271 4.32 -2.72 5.75
N VAL A 272 4.22 -1.44 5.40
CA VAL A 272 3.42 -0.99 4.25
C VAL A 272 3.95 -1.58 2.95
N LEU A 273 5.28 -1.59 2.74
CA LEU A 273 5.88 -2.21 1.56
C LEU A 273 5.64 -3.72 1.50
N ILE A 274 5.78 -4.45 2.60
CA ILE A 274 5.49 -5.89 2.67
C ILE A 274 4.05 -6.15 2.24
N LEU A 275 3.11 -5.41 2.83
CA LEU A 275 1.70 -5.52 2.48
C LEU A 275 1.49 -5.25 0.98
N GLY A 276 2.07 -4.17 0.47
CA GLY A 276 1.94 -3.78 -0.93
C GLY A 276 2.48 -4.81 -1.92
N VAL A 277 3.61 -5.45 -1.61
CA VAL A 277 4.17 -6.53 -2.43
C VAL A 277 3.24 -7.75 -2.44
N ILE A 278 2.69 -8.14 -1.29
CA ILE A 278 1.75 -9.26 -1.18
C ILE A 278 0.47 -8.96 -1.96
N ILE A 279 -0.13 -7.80 -1.74
CA ILE A 279 -1.39 -7.41 -2.38
C ILE A 279 -1.20 -7.20 -3.89
N GLY A 280 -0.11 -6.56 -4.32
CA GLY A 280 0.20 -6.35 -5.74
C GLY A 280 0.42 -7.67 -6.50
N THR A 281 1.10 -8.63 -5.88
CA THR A 281 1.26 -9.97 -6.44
C THR A 281 -0.08 -10.71 -6.55
N TYR A 282 -0.91 -10.63 -5.51
CA TYR A 282 -2.26 -11.18 -5.54
C TYR A 282 -3.12 -10.52 -6.61
N SER A 283 -3.11 -9.20 -6.70
CA SER A 283 -4.01 -8.43 -7.57
C SER A 283 -3.70 -8.63 -9.05
N SER A 284 -2.45 -8.78 -9.46
CA SER A 284 -2.06 -9.06 -10.84
C SER A 284 -2.71 -10.35 -11.37
N ILE A 285 -2.82 -11.38 -10.52
CA ILE A 285 -3.36 -12.69 -10.85
C ILE A 285 -4.89 -12.73 -10.67
N PHE A 286 -5.40 -12.24 -9.53
CA PHE A 286 -6.78 -12.48 -9.10
C PHE A 286 -7.72 -11.27 -9.25
N VAL A 287 -7.18 -10.08 -9.60
CA VAL A 287 -7.96 -8.87 -9.86
C VAL A 287 -7.77 -8.39 -11.29
N ALA A 288 -6.55 -8.05 -11.70
CA ALA A 288 -6.26 -7.51 -13.03
C ALA A 288 -6.62 -8.49 -14.16
N SER A 289 -6.14 -9.73 -14.06
CA SER A 289 -6.36 -10.73 -15.11
C SER A 289 -7.84 -11.13 -15.28
N PRO A 290 -8.61 -11.37 -14.21
CA PRO A 290 -10.05 -11.59 -14.33
C PRO A 290 -10.82 -10.33 -14.78
N ALA A 291 -10.44 -9.13 -14.31
CA ALA A 291 -11.06 -7.88 -14.75
C ALA A 291 -10.91 -7.69 -16.26
N LEU A 292 -9.76 -8.03 -16.84
CA LEU A 292 -9.54 -8.00 -18.28
C LEU A 292 -10.57 -8.86 -19.03
N ILE A 293 -10.85 -10.08 -18.55
CA ILE A 293 -11.84 -10.98 -19.16
C ILE A 293 -13.26 -10.40 -19.04
N GLU A 294 -13.63 -9.87 -17.87
CA GLU A 294 -14.96 -9.30 -17.66
C GLU A 294 -15.18 -8.05 -18.53
N ILE A 295 -14.17 -7.19 -18.67
CA ILE A 295 -14.21 -6.02 -19.57
C ILE A 295 -14.36 -6.48 -21.02
N GLN A 296 -13.61 -7.50 -21.44
CA GLN A 296 -13.70 -8.04 -22.79
C GLN A 296 -15.10 -8.63 -23.08
N ASN A 297 -15.66 -9.35 -22.11
CA ASN A 297 -16.99 -9.97 -22.28
C ASN A 297 -18.12 -8.95 -22.30
N ARG A 298 -18.08 -7.91 -21.45
CA ARG A 298 -19.17 -6.92 -21.35
C ARG A 298 -19.17 -5.91 -22.50
N TRP A 299 -17.99 -5.44 -22.90
CA TRP A 299 -17.89 -4.31 -23.83
C TRP A 299 -17.37 -4.69 -25.20
N GLY A 300 -17.11 -5.98 -25.45
CA GLY A 300 -16.60 -6.44 -26.75
C GLY A 300 -15.27 -5.81 -27.15
N LEU A 301 -14.60 -5.13 -26.22
CA LEU A 301 -13.34 -4.43 -26.45
C LEU A 301 -12.25 -5.47 -26.76
N GLY A 302 -11.94 -5.64 -28.05
CA GLY A 302 -10.91 -6.57 -28.50
C GLY A 302 -11.38 -7.68 -29.42
N ARG A 303 -12.64 -7.74 -29.81
CA ARG A 303 -13.10 -8.48 -31.00
C ARG A 303 -12.79 -7.67 -32.28
N ALA A 304 -11.58 -7.14 -32.38
CA ALA A 304 -11.09 -6.58 -33.63
C ALA A 304 -10.95 -7.73 -34.64
N GLY A 305 -11.99 -7.96 -35.44
CA GLY A 305 -11.96 -8.98 -36.50
C GLY A 305 -13.26 -9.75 -36.75
N GLU A 306 -14.26 -9.70 -35.88
CA GLU A 306 -15.61 -10.11 -36.33
C GLU A 306 -16.20 -9.01 -37.21
N LYS A 307 -15.84 -9.02 -38.51
CA LYS A 307 -16.67 -8.41 -39.54
C LYS A 307 -18.09 -8.95 -39.31
N LYS A 308 -19.05 -8.06 -38.90
CA LYS A 308 -20.45 -8.39 -38.97
C LYS A 308 -20.69 -9.09 -40.32
N LYS A 309 -21.05 -10.37 -40.30
CA LYS A 309 -21.53 -11.03 -41.51
C LYS A 309 -22.68 -10.16 -42.02
N ARG A 310 -22.45 -9.46 -43.12
CA ARG A 310 -23.53 -8.82 -43.87
C ARG A 310 -24.58 -9.90 -44.13
N PRO A 311 -25.85 -9.65 -43.87
CA PRO A 311 -26.89 -10.56 -44.29
C PRO A 311 -26.74 -10.80 -45.79
N GLN A 312 -26.59 -12.06 -46.17
CA GLN A 312 -26.64 -12.39 -47.60
C GLN A 312 -28.02 -11.97 -48.09
N PRO A 313 -28.15 -11.24 -49.23
CA PRO A 313 -29.40 -10.97 -49.84
C PRO A 313 -30.08 -12.30 -50.20
N ALA A 314 -31.32 -12.46 -49.78
CA ALA A 314 -32.13 -13.60 -50.19
C ALA A 314 -32.18 -13.65 -51.70
N THR A 315 -31.63 -14.70 -52.28
CA THR A 315 -31.86 -15.04 -53.71
C THR A 315 -33.31 -15.40 -53.87
N VAL A 316 -34.04 -14.59 -54.61
CA VAL A 316 -35.40 -14.84 -55.12
C VAL A 316 -35.32 -15.85 -56.24
#